data_83af6086fed78ea04ee44dd335b7da76
#
_entry.id   83af6086fed78ea04ee44dd335b7da76
#
_cell.length_a   1.000
_cell.length_b   1.000
_cell.length_c   1.000
_cell.angle_alpha   90.00
_cell.angle_beta   90.00
_cell.angle_gamma   90.00
#
_symmetry.space_group_name_H-M   'P 1'
#
loop_
_entity.id
_entity.type
_entity.pdbx_description
1 polymer ?
#
loop_
_entity_poly.entity_id
_entity_poly.type
_entity_poly.pdbx_seq_one_letter_code
_entity_poly.pdbx_strand_id
1 'polypeptide(L)'
;LAINMAIYDLYPYRSLIKYFQNAGFDVYLVDWGRLKFKDRHLNFLSFIEDFIPKAIQLVRTHSRSEQISLHGWSMAGIFVTLYAALNQPNYIKNLIVLGSPIDSYASGYIGKLYRTINNAIGRNKKIQERIYSGLPKRLIHSPGILNSLGFKILDPKGWLDGHIQLLKNLNDLQFVQEHATLSSFLNNMIDYPGGINQAVLFNVWLQNPLKRGFIQLKDKKIELKNIDCSLLVGAGRSDQLVTADAAQPLSQLTSSQDVTFTLIPGGHLGLMSSQASALEFWPQLAKW
;
A
#
# COMPACT_ATOMS: atom_id res chain seq x y z
N LEU A 1 -3.59 5.59 -2.32
CA LEU A 1 -4.63 5.71 -3.35
C LEU A 1 -5.82 4.82 -2.97
N ALA A 2 -7.02 5.17 -3.39
CA ALA A 2 -8.32 4.68 -2.90
C ALA A 2 -8.55 4.99 -1.41
N ILE A 3 -7.63 4.63 -0.55
CA ILE A 3 -7.59 4.99 0.88
C ILE A 3 -6.74 6.25 1.03
N ASN A 4 -7.25 7.21 1.80
CA ASN A 4 -6.53 8.46 2.08
C ASN A 4 -5.61 8.32 3.32
N MET A 5 -4.80 9.34 3.56
CA MET A 5 -3.82 9.36 4.65
C MET A 5 -4.44 9.31 6.07
N ALA A 6 -5.74 9.58 6.22
CA ALA A 6 -6.40 9.57 7.52
C ALA A 6 -6.32 8.21 8.24
N ILE A 7 -5.99 7.12 7.51
CA ILE A 7 -5.75 5.80 8.13
C ILE A 7 -4.65 5.83 9.20
N TYR A 8 -3.68 6.72 9.08
CA TYR A 8 -2.57 6.87 10.03
C TYR A 8 -2.96 7.66 11.30
N ASP A 9 -4.09 8.38 11.25
CA ASP A 9 -4.65 9.18 12.35
C ASP A 9 -6.16 8.97 12.46
N LEU A 10 -6.61 7.72 12.39
CA LEU A 10 -8.03 7.39 12.26
C LEU A 10 -8.81 7.63 13.54
N TYR A 11 -8.22 7.34 14.70
CA TYR A 11 -8.89 7.44 16.01
C TYR A 11 -8.16 8.40 16.95
N PRO A 12 -8.90 9.25 17.73
CA PRO A 12 -8.30 10.29 18.58
C PRO A 12 -7.29 9.75 19.61
N TYR A 13 -7.54 8.56 20.14
CA TYR A 13 -6.73 7.90 21.19
C TYR A 13 -5.86 6.77 20.65
N ARG A 14 -5.89 6.50 19.35
CA ARG A 14 -5.07 5.48 18.67
C ARG A 14 -4.64 6.01 17.31
N SER A 15 -3.61 6.83 17.33
CA SER A 15 -3.03 7.51 16.18
C SER A 15 -1.58 7.09 16.02
N LEU A 16 -1.22 6.51 14.89
CA LEU A 16 0.16 6.17 14.57
C LEU A 16 1.03 7.44 14.52
N ILE A 17 0.48 8.53 13.99
CA ILE A 17 1.18 9.82 13.92
C ILE A 17 1.53 10.32 15.30
N LYS A 18 0.54 10.41 16.19
CA LYS A 18 0.75 10.88 17.58
C LYS A 18 1.70 9.98 18.35
N TYR A 19 1.62 8.65 18.08
CA TYR A 19 2.54 7.68 18.68
C TYR A 19 3.99 8.01 18.34
N PHE A 20 4.30 8.22 17.05
CA PHE A 20 5.66 8.55 16.62
C PHE A 20 6.10 9.94 17.05
N GLN A 21 5.22 10.94 17.05
CA GLN A 21 5.53 12.26 17.60
C GLN A 21 5.90 12.17 19.09
N ASN A 22 5.14 11.41 19.88
CA ASN A 22 5.43 11.19 21.30
C ASN A 22 6.71 10.39 21.53
N ALA A 23 7.12 9.57 20.55
CA ALA A 23 8.39 8.84 20.55
C ALA A 23 9.58 9.69 20.07
N GLY A 24 9.36 10.98 19.77
CA GLY A 24 10.40 11.95 19.41
C GLY A 24 10.73 12.05 17.93
N PHE A 25 9.85 11.52 17.04
CA PHE A 25 10.03 11.62 15.60
C PHE A 25 9.33 12.86 15.02
N ASP A 26 9.97 13.51 14.06
CA ASP A 26 9.30 14.42 13.15
C ASP A 26 8.53 13.62 12.10
N VAL A 27 7.20 13.71 12.13
CA VAL A 27 6.32 12.91 11.27
C VAL A 27 5.75 13.78 10.14
N TYR A 28 5.92 13.33 8.91
CA TYR A 28 5.39 13.96 7.71
C TYR A 28 4.45 13.01 6.97
N LEU A 29 3.28 13.49 6.63
CA LEU A 29 2.31 12.77 5.82
C LEU A 29 2.24 13.37 4.42
N VAL A 30 2.25 12.50 3.42
CA VAL A 30 2.02 12.92 2.03
C VAL A 30 0.55 12.73 1.70
N ASP A 31 -0.14 13.85 1.43
CA ASP A 31 -1.52 13.85 0.93
C ASP A 31 -1.51 14.06 -0.60
N TRP A 32 -1.99 13.05 -1.33
CA TRP A 32 -2.13 13.15 -2.79
C TRP A 32 -3.35 13.99 -3.22
N GLY A 33 -4.11 14.53 -2.26
CA GLY A 33 -5.36 15.22 -2.50
C GLY A 33 -6.48 14.30 -3.00
N ARG A 34 -7.59 14.90 -3.38
CA ARG A 34 -8.73 14.18 -3.97
C ARG A 34 -8.54 14.05 -5.47
N LEU A 35 -7.99 12.94 -5.90
CA LEU A 35 -7.88 12.59 -7.31
C LEU A 35 -9.28 12.42 -7.91
N LYS A 36 -9.45 12.91 -9.15
CA LYS A 36 -10.72 12.95 -9.88
C LYS A 36 -10.54 12.37 -11.28
N PHE A 37 -11.62 12.25 -12.04
CA PHE A 37 -11.59 11.75 -13.41
C PHE A 37 -10.62 12.53 -14.34
N LYS A 38 -10.41 13.82 -14.11
CA LYS A 38 -9.41 14.61 -14.85
C LYS A 38 -7.98 14.07 -14.67
N ASP A 39 -7.70 13.43 -13.53
CA ASP A 39 -6.38 12.89 -13.14
C ASP A 39 -6.15 11.47 -13.66
N ARG A 40 -7.08 10.93 -14.48
CA ARG A 40 -7.03 9.54 -15.02
C ARG A 40 -5.76 9.19 -15.79
N HIS A 41 -4.99 10.19 -16.21
CA HIS A 41 -3.73 10.02 -16.95
C HIS A 41 -2.54 9.67 -16.04
N LEU A 42 -2.64 9.96 -14.73
CA LEU A 42 -1.58 9.66 -13.75
C LEU A 42 -1.28 8.16 -13.74
N ASN A 43 -0.01 7.84 -13.63
CA ASN A 43 0.52 6.48 -13.64
C ASN A 43 1.65 6.33 -12.61
N PHE A 44 2.26 5.16 -12.49
CA PHE A 44 3.32 4.91 -11.51
C PHE A 44 4.48 5.90 -11.64
N LEU A 45 4.92 6.23 -12.85
CA LEU A 45 6.03 7.17 -13.06
C LEU A 45 5.67 8.58 -12.55
N SER A 46 4.40 9.00 -12.65
CA SER A 46 3.96 10.28 -12.06
C SER A 46 4.22 10.36 -10.56
N PHE A 47 4.12 9.24 -9.85
CA PHE A 47 4.37 9.21 -8.41
C PHE A 47 5.86 9.07 -8.09
N ILE A 48 6.56 8.13 -8.73
CA ILE A 48 7.95 7.80 -8.36
C ILE A 48 8.99 8.78 -8.92
N GLU A 49 8.68 9.51 -9.99
CA GLU A 49 9.60 10.48 -10.60
C GLU A 49 9.25 11.94 -10.32
N ASP A 50 8.01 12.24 -9.94
CA ASP A 50 7.58 13.62 -9.75
C ASP A 50 7.07 13.86 -8.32
N PHE A 51 6.03 13.18 -7.87
CA PHE A 51 5.35 13.53 -6.61
C PHE A 51 6.16 13.14 -5.39
N ILE A 52 6.70 11.93 -5.33
CA ILE A 52 7.52 11.46 -4.20
C ILE A 52 8.82 12.27 -4.08
N PRO A 53 9.60 12.48 -5.15
CA PRO A 53 10.79 13.33 -5.07
C PRO A 53 10.52 14.73 -4.54
N LYS A 54 9.45 15.39 -5.03
CA LYS A 54 9.06 16.74 -4.57
C LYS A 54 8.67 16.73 -3.09
N ALA A 55 7.86 15.75 -2.66
CA ALA A 55 7.47 15.62 -1.26
C ALA A 55 8.71 15.42 -0.36
N ILE A 56 9.62 14.53 -0.74
CA ILE A 56 10.86 14.28 0.01
C ILE A 56 11.74 15.54 0.07
N GLN A 57 11.87 16.26 -1.03
CA GLN A 57 12.62 17.51 -1.05
C GLN A 57 12.05 18.52 -0.06
N LEU A 58 10.72 18.71 -0.02
CA LEU A 58 10.06 19.58 0.95
C LEU A 58 10.29 19.14 2.38
N VAL A 59 10.16 17.82 2.66
CA VAL A 59 10.43 17.26 3.98
C VAL A 59 11.85 17.52 4.43
N ARG A 60 12.85 17.21 3.60
CA ARG A 60 14.26 17.42 3.93
C ARG A 60 14.62 18.89 4.13
N THR A 61 14.03 19.77 3.32
CA THR A 61 14.21 21.23 3.48
C THR A 61 13.61 21.73 4.78
N HIS A 62 12.40 21.26 5.14
CA HIS A 62 11.72 21.70 6.36
C HIS A 62 12.37 21.12 7.63
N SER A 63 12.66 19.81 7.63
CA SER A 63 13.26 19.12 8.78
C SER A 63 14.75 19.42 8.95
N ARG A 64 15.43 19.90 7.90
CA ARG A 64 16.89 20.05 7.82
C ARG A 64 17.62 18.71 8.06
N SER A 65 16.97 17.60 7.83
CA SER A 65 17.54 16.26 8.01
C SER A 65 18.24 15.80 6.74
N GLU A 66 19.46 15.28 6.90
CA GLU A 66 20.20 14.66 5.78
C GLU A 66 19.60 13.31 5.40
N GLN A 67 19.07 12.58 6.37
CA GLN A 67 18.50 11.26 6.20
C GLN A 67 17.05 11.21 6.67
N ILE A 68 16.25 10.36 6.02
CA ILE A 68 14.85 10.14 6.33
C ILE A 68 14.53 8.65 6.41
N SER A 69 13.53 8.30 7.19
CA SER A 69 12.85 7.00 7.09
C SER A 69 11.64 7.14 6.18
N LEU A 70 11.53 6.27 5.17
CA LEU A 70 10.46 6.31 4.19
C LEU A 70 9.50 5.14 4.42
N HIS A 71 8.24 5.47 4.69
CA HIS A 71 7.21 4.48 4.98
C HIS A 71 6.17 4.42 3.87
N GLY A 72 5.80 3.20 3.46
CA GLY A 72 4.69 2.96 2.56
C GLY A 72 3.86 1.75 2.98
N TRP A 73 2.53 1.93 2.93
CA TRP A 73 1.58 0.86 3.18
C TRP A 73 0.80 0.51 1.91
N SER A 74 0.60 -0.79 1.66
CA SER A 74 -0.18 -1.29 0.52
C SER A 74 0.40 -0.79 -0.81
N MET A 75 -0.38 -0.10 -1.63
CA MET A 75 0.08 0.49 -2.89
C MET A 75 1.17 1.55 -2.68
N ALA A 76 1.10 2.32 -1.60
CA ALA A 76 2.17 3.27 -1.28
C ALA A 76 3.49 2.56 -0.98
N GLY A 77 3.45 1.35 -0.41
CA GLY A 77 4.65 0.54 -0.23
C GLY A 77 5.29 0.13 -1.56
N ILE A 78 4.49 -0.19 -2.59
CA ILE A 78 5.02 -0.40 -3.95
C ILE A 78 5.68 0.87 -4.47
N PHE A 79 5.03 2.03 -4.31
CA PHE A 79 5.59 3.30 -4.81
C PHE A 79 6.91 3.66 -4.15
N VAL A 80 7.02 3.56 -2.81
CA VAL A 80 8.27 3.89 -2.12
C VAL A 80 9.37 2.86 -2.42
N THR A 81 9.01 1.60 -2.61
CA THR A 81 9.93 0.54 -3.04
C THR A 81 10.48 0.83 -4.44
N LEU A 82 9.61 1.15 -5.39
CA LEU A 82 10.03 1.47 -6.75
C LEU A 82 10.81 2.78 -6.81
N TYR A 83 10.47 3.76 -5.99
CA TYR A 83 11.22 5.01 -5.86
C TYR A 83 12.64 4.77 -5.35
N ALA A 84 12.80 4.00 -4.27
CA ALA A 84 14.09 3.65 -3.72
C ALA A 84 14.94 2.87 -4.74
N ALA A 85 14.33 1.90 -5.43
CA ALA A 85 15.02 1.07 -6.43
C ALA A 85 15.43 1.85 -7.70
N LEU A 86 14.63 2.84 -8.12
CA LEU A 86 14.90 3.63 -9.32
C LEU A 86 16.00 4.66 -9.09
N ASN A 87 15.94 5.38 -7.96
CA ASN A 87 16.76 6.54 -7.71
C ASN A 87 17.98 6.25 -6.84
N GLN A 88 18.02 5.12 -6.14
CA GLN A 88 19.10 4.71 -5.22
C GLN A 88 19.56 5.87 -4.29
N PRO A 89 18.64 6.55 -3.60
CA PRO A 89 18.97 7.77 -2.90
C PRO A 89 19.65 7.45 -1.57
N ASN A 90 20.85 7.98 -1.37
CA ASN A 90 21.66 7.81 -0.16
C ASN A 90 21.07 8.47 1.11
N TYR A 91 20.00 9.26 0.97
CA TYR A 91 19.33 9.91 2.08
C TYR A 91 18.19 9.07 2.68
N ILE A 92 17.80 7.93 2.08
CA ILE A 92 16.89 7.00 2.73
C ILE A 92 17.71 6.12 3.68
N LYS A 93 17.54 6.36 4.98
CA LYS A 93 18.16 5.52 6.00
C LYS A 93 17.40 4.21 6.15
N ASN A 94 16.06 4.30 6.30
CA ASN A 94 15.20 3.16 6.53
C ASN A 94 14.06 3.15 5.52
N LEU A 95 13.79 2.00 4.90
CA LEU A 95 12.64 1.76 4.04
C LEU A 95 11.68 0.80 4.75
N ILE A 96 10.46 1.27 5.01
CA ILE A 96 9.43 0.52 5.72
C ILE A 96 8.28 0.22 4.76
N VAL A 97 8.04 -1.05 4.46
CA VAL A 97 7.05 -1.51 3.47
C VAL A 97 6.06 -2.47 4.14
N LEU A 98 4.83 -2.01 4.32
CA LEU A 98 3.83 -2.76 5.05
C LEU A 98 2.66 -3.17 4.14
N GLY A 99 2.28 -4.46 4.18
CA GLY A 99 1.13 -4.98 3.46
C GLY A 99 1.15 -4.70 1.95
N SER A 100 2.31 -4.82 1.31
CA SER A 100 2.49 -4.51 -0.13
C SER A 100 2.69 -5.79 -0.94
N PRO A 101 1.91 -6.03 -2.02
CA PRO A 101 1.96 -7.27 -2.77
C PRO A 101 3.17 -7.30 -3.71
N ILE A 102 4.22 -8.02 -3.33
CA ILE A 102 5.41 -8.29 -4.15
C ILE A 102 5.22 -9.55 -4.99
N ASP A 103 4.72 -10.63 -4.38
CA ASP A 103 4.15 -11.77 -5.11
C ASP A 103 2.61 -11.66 -5.09
N SER A 104 2.05 -10.98 -6.06
CA SER A 104 0.60 -10.79 -6.13
C SER A 104 -0.18 -12.11 -6.28
N TYR A 105 0.43 -13.16 -6.85
CA TYR A 105 -0.22 -14.46 -6.98
C TYR A 105 -0.38 -15.21 -5.67
N ALA A 106 0.37 -14.87 -4.65
CA ALA A 106 0.24 -15.38 -3.30
C ALA A 106 -0.88 -14.69 -2.50
N SER A 107 -1.49 -13.62 -3.02
CA SER A 107 -2.56 -12.84 -2.36
C SER A 107 -3.92 -13.55 -2.40
N GLY A 108 -4.06 -14.63 -1.67
CA GLY A 108 -5.33 -15.32 -1.42
C GLY A 108 -6.11 -15.68 -2.70
N TYR A 109 -7.42 -15.46 -2.69
CA TYR A 109 -8.30 -15.76 -3.83
C TYR A 109 -8.05 -14.86 -5.04
N ILE A 110 -7.75 -13.59 -4.81
CA ILE A 110 -7.48 -12.62 -5.87
C ILE A 110 -6.21 -13.01 -6.63
N GLY A 111 -5.16 -13.35 -5.92
CA GLY A 111 -3.92 -13.82 -6.53
C GLY A 111 -4.11 -15.06 -7.39
N LYS A 112 -4.89 -16.03 -6.90
CA LYS A 112 -5.25 -17.24 -7.67
C LYS A 112 -6.01 -16.91 -8.94
N LEU A 113 -6.98 -15.97 -8.87
CA LEU A 113 -7.77 -15.52 -10.02
C LEU A 113 -6.87 -14.90 -11.09
N TYR A 114 -6.01 -13.93 -10.71
CA TYR A 114 -5.10 -13.28 -11.65
C TYR A 114 -4.08 -14.25 -12.26
N ARG A 115 -3.56 -15.19 -11.47
CA ARG A 115 -2.71 -16.26 -11.96
C ARG A 115 -3.42 -17.12 -13.01
N THR A 116 -4.68 -17.48 -12.77
CA THR A 116 -5.48 -18.28 -13.73
C THR A 116 -5.73 -17.50 -15.02
N ILE A 117 -6.11 -16.23 -14.91
CA ILE A 117 -6.30 -15.33 -16.06
C ILE A 117 -4.98 -15.21 -16.85
N ASN A 118 -3.85 -14.98 -16.17
CA ASN A 118 -2.57 -14.86 -16.82
C ASN A 118 -2.17 -16.17 -17.54
N ASN A 119 -2.42 -17.32 -16.94
CA ASN A 119 -2.14 -18.62 -17.57
C ASN A 119 -3.01 -18.83 -18.82
N ALA A 120 -4.26 -18.37 -18.82
CA ALA A 120 -5.15 -18.46 -19.98
C ALA A 120 -4.74 -17.49 -21.10
N ILE A 121 -4.35 -16.26 -20.77
CA ILE A 121 -3.96 -15.21 -21.72
C ILE A 121 -2.47 -15.32 -22.08
N GLY A 122 -1.64 -15.79 -21.15
CA GLY A 122 -0.19 -15.64 -21.12
C GLY A 122 0.60 -16.41 -22.16
N ARG A 123 -0.04 -17.32 -22.87
CA ARG A 123 0.61 -18.02 -23.99
C ARG A 123 0.75 -17.18 -25.27
N ASN A 124 0.10 -16.00 -25.32
CA ASN A 124 0.14 -15.13 -26.48
C ASN A 124 0.48 -13.68 -26.09
N LYS A 125 1.76 -13.32 -26.21
CA LYS A 125 2.26 -11.97 -25.90
C LYS A 125 1.51 -10.87 -26.65
N LYS A 126 1.11 -11.09 -27.90
CA LYS A 126 0.36 -10.11 -28.72
C LYS A 126 -1.03 -9.84 -28.13
N ILE A 127 -1.68 -10.86 -27.56
CA ILE A 127 -2.97 -10.70 -26.89
C ILE A 127 -2.77 -9.93 -25.58
N GLN A 128 -1.73 -10.24 -24.82
CA GLN A 128 -1.39 -9.48 -23.61
C GLN A 128 -1.17 -8.00 -23.93
N GLU A 129 -0.28 -7.69 -24.86
CA GLU A 129 0.02 -6.32 -25.25
C GLU A 129 -1.23 -5.58 -25.74
N ARG A 130 -2.09 -6.24 -26.49
CA ARG A 130 -3.34 -5.66 -26.99
C ARG A 130 -4.36 -5.36 -25.88
N ILE A 131 -4.45 -6.24 -24.87
CA ILE A 131 -5.27 -6.02 -23.68
C ILE A 131 -4.68 -4.88 -22.84
N TYR A 132 -3.36 -4.86 -22.65
CA TYR A 132 -2.65 -3.86 -21.85
C TYR A 132 -2.66 -2.46 -22.46
N SER A 133 -2.42 -2.36 -23.76
CA SER A 133 -2.40 -1.07 -24.46
C SER A 133 -3.80 -0.61 -24.88
N GLY A 134 -4.75 -1.54 -25.02
CA GLY A 134 -6.06 -1.29 -25.61
C GLY A 134 -7.16 -0.82 -24.65
N LEU A 135 -6.98 -0.96 -23.34
CA LEU A 135 -7.97 -0.49 -22.38
C LEU A 135 -7.84 1.01 -22.15
N PRO A 136 -8.82 1.82 -22.61
CA PRO A 136 -8.77 3.27 -22.40
C PRO A 136 -8.77 3.58 -20.89
N LYS A 137 -7.86 4.45 -20.45
CA LYS A 137 -7.74 4.88 -19.05
C LYS A 137 -9.05 5.42 -18.47
N ARG A 138 -9.93 5.97 -19.32
CA ARG A 138 -11.26 6.45 -18.93
C ARG A 138 -12.18 5.32 -18.48
N LEU A 139 -12.04 4.10 -19.04
CA LEU A 139 -12.90 2.95 -18.72
C LEU A 139 -12.47 2.21 -17.46
N ILE A 140 -11.19 2.32 -17.12
CA ILE A 140 -10.61 1.66 -15.94
C ILE A 140 -10.34 2.65 -14.79
N HIS A 141 -10.76 3.91 -14.94
CA HIS A 141 -10.84 4.85 -13.83
C HIS A 141 -11.93 4.37 -12.86
N SER A 142 -11.58 4.23 -11.59
CA SER A 142 -12.49 3.73 -10.55
C SER A 142 -12.90 4.86 -9.61
N PRO A 143 -14.17 5.31 -9.64
CA PRO A 143 -14.68 6.25 -8.65
C PRO A 143 -14.58 5.71 -7.22
N GLY A 144 -14.41 6.60 -6.25
CA GLY A 144 -14.25 6.25 -4.84
C GLY A 144 -15.37 5.37 -4.29
N ILE A 145 -16.60 5.57 -4.75
CA ILE A 145 -17.75 4.73 -4.39
C ILE A 145 -17.59 3.27 -4.84
N LEU A 146 -17.02 3.03 -6.02
CA LEU A 146 -16.73 1.67 -6.50
C LEU A 146 -15.58 1.05 -5.73
N ASN A 147 -14.59 1.84 -5.32
CA ASN A 147 -13.50 1.39 -4.46
C ASN A 147 -14.03 0.97 -3.09
N SER A 148 -14.92 1.78 -2.48
CA SER A 148 -15.60 1.45 -1.22
C SER A 148 -16.39 0.14 -1.31
N LEU A 149 -17.16 -0.03 -2.38
CA LEU A 149 -17.92 -1.26 -2.62
C LEU A 149 -16.98 -2.46 -2.82
N GLY A 150 -15.91 -2.28 -3.59
CA GLY A 150 -14.88 -3.30 -3.81
C GLY A 150 -14.28 -3.79 -2.50
N PHE A 151 -13.90 -2.90 -1.59
CA PHE A 151 -13.35 -3.27 -0.27
C PHE A 151 -14.33 -4.11 0.57
N LYS A 152 -15.63 -3.79 0.53
CA LYS A 152 -16.68 -4.57 1.24
C LYS A 152 -16.87 -5.96 0.63
N ILE A 153 -16.74 -6.10 -0.70
CA ILE A 153 -16.84 -7.38 -1.40
C ILE A 153 -15.59 -8.25 -1.18
N LEU A 154 -14.43 -7.65 -0.96
CA LEU A 154 -13.17 -8.38 -0.72
C LEU A 154 -13.15 -9.11 0.63
N ASP A 155 -13.86 -8.59 1.64
CA ASP A 155 -14.03 -9.23 2.94
C ASP A 155 -15.48 -9.14 3.42
N PRO A 156 -16.42 -9.86 2.77
CA PRO A 156 -17.83 -9.81 3.11
C PRO A 156 -18.11 -10.35 4.52
N LYS A 157 -17.31 -11.34 4.96
CA LYS A 157 -17.44 -11.90 6.31
C LYS A 157 -17.03 -10.87 7.35
N GLY A 158 -15.88 -10.24 7.22
CA GLY A 158 -15.41 -9.21 8.15
C GLY A 158 -16.36 -8.01 8.19
N TRP A 159 -16.96 -7.64 7.05
CA TRP A 159 -17.99 -6.60 6.99
C TRP A 159 -19.25 -6.99 7.76
N LEU A 160 -19.77 -8.22 7.59
CA LEU A 160 -20.94 -8.72 8.31
C LEU A 160 -20.65 -8.87 9.80
N ASP A 161 -19.52 -9.47 10.16
CA ASP A 161 -19.10 -9.67 11.54
C ASP A 161 -18.94 -8.32 12.26
N GLY A 162 -18.43 -7.28 11.58
CA GLY A 162 -18.36 -5.92 12.10
C GLY A 162 -19.72 -5.36 12.52
N HIS A 163 -20.77 -5.57 11.72
CA HIS A 163 -22.13 -5.14 12.05
C HIS A 163 -22.74 -5.96 13.20
N ILE A 164 -22.47 -7.27 13.25
CA ILE A 164 -22.90 -8.13 14.36
C ILE A 164 -22.22 -7.69 15.66
N GLN A 165 -20.93 -7.38 15.62
CA GLN A 165 -20.20 -6.87 16.78
C GLN A 165 -20.71 -5.50 17.22
N LEU A 166 -21.09 -4.62 16.28
CA LEU A 166 -21.71 -3.34 16.61
C LEU A 166 -23.00 -3.55 17.41
N LEU A 167 -23.89 -4.45 16.96
CA LEU A 167 -25.13 -4.74 17.67
C LEU A 167 -24.90 -5.30 19.08
N LYS A 168 -23.84 -6.10 19.26
CA LYS A 168 -23.49 -6.67 20.56
C LYS A 168 -22.88 -5.64 21.54
N ASN A 169 -22.29 -4.58 21.03
CA ASN A 169 -21.54 -3.58 21.81
C ASN A 169 -22.16 -2.18 21.73
N LEU A 170 -23.49 -2.07 21.54
CA LEU A 170 -24.17 -0.77 21.47
C LEU A 170 -24.04 0.07 22.74
N ASN A 171 -23.81 -0.55 23.89
CA ASN A 171 -23.58 0.13 25.17
C ASN A 171 -22.13 0.61 25.36
N ASP A 172 -21.21 0.21 24.50
CA ASP A 172 -19.83 0.68 24.48
C ASP A 172 -19.69 1.86 23.51
N LEU A 173 -19.72 3.07 24.07
CA LEU A 173 -19.66 4.30 23.29
C LEU A 173 -18.36 4.38 22.46
N GLN A 174 -17.25 3.91 23.01
CA GLN A 174 -15.98 3.91 22.29
C GLN A 174 -16.02 2.99 21.07
N PHE A 175 -16.55 1.78 21.24
CA PHE A 175 -16.70 0.81 20.14
C PHE A 175 -17.62 1.37 19.04
N VAL A 176 -18.74 1.98 19.41
CA VAL A 176 -19.68 2.60 18.46
C VAL A 176 -19.02 3.72 17.68
N GLN A 177 -18.27 4.59 18.35
CA GLN A 177 -17.53 5.68 17.71
C GLN A 177 -16.44 5.18 16.76
N GLU A 178 -15.68 4.16 17.16
CA GLU A 178 -14.67 3.54 16.28
C GLU A 178 -15.31 2.92 15.04
N HIS A 179 -16.40 2.17 15.22
CA HIS A 179 -17.12 1.56 14.10
C HIS A 179 -17.69 2.61 13.14
N ALA A 180 -18.28 3.68 13.66
CA ALA A 180 -18.81 4.78 12.85
C ALA A 180 -17.69 5.51 12.09
N THR A 181 -16.55 5.76 12.75
CA THR A 181 -15.38 6.40 12.14
C THR A 181 -14.81 5.56 11.01
N LEU A 182 -14.60 4.26 11.24
CA LEU A 182 -14.10 3.34 10.21
C LEU A 182 -15.09 3.23 9.04
N SER A 183 -16.38 3.12 9.33
CA SER A 183 -17.43 3.06 8.31
C SER A 183 -17.46 4.33 7.46
N SER A 184 -17.41 5.50 8.09
CA SER A 184 -17.32 6.79 7.40
C SER A 184 -16.06 6.89 6.53
N PHE A 185 -14.92 6.48 7.07
CA PHE A 185 -13.65 6.45 6.35
C PHE A 185 -13.72 5.59 5.09
N LEU A 186 -14.24 4.35 5.19
CA LEU A 186 -14.40 3.43 4.07
C LEU A 186 -15.44 3.92 3.04
N ASN A 187 -16.46 4.66 3.46
CA ASN A 187 -17.46 5.24 2.55
C ASN A 187 -16.94 6.47 1.79
N ASN A 188 -15.85 7.09 2.26
CA ASN A 188 -15.23 8.27 1.67
C ASN A 188 -13.92 7.97 0.93
N MET A 189 -13.83 6.83 0.26
CA MET A 189 -12.68 6.48 -0.55
C MET A 189 -12.50 7.44 -1.73
N ILE A 190 -11.23 7.57 -2.16
CA ILE A 190 -10.83 8.45 -3.25
C ILE A 190 -10.89 7.70 -4.59
N ASP A 191 -11.07 8.43 -5.67
CA ASP A 191 -10.98 7.89 -7.03
C ASP A 191 -9.59 7.28 -7.27
N TYR A 192 -9.59 6.20 -8.04
CA TYR A 192 -8.36 5.55 -8.47
C TYR A 192 -8.11 5.90 -9.95
N PRO A 193 -7.07 6.67 -10.26
CA PRO A 193 -6.79 7.09 -11.63
C PRO A 193 -6.64 5.92 -12.60
N GLY A 194 -7.21 6.05 -13.79
CA GLY A 194 -7.20 4.97 -14.79
C GLY A 194 -5.81 4.50 -15.18
N GLY A 195 -4.82 5.39 -15.26
CA GLY A 195 -3.45 5.01 -15.56
C GLY A 195 -2.76 4.26 -14.42
N ILE A 196 -3.14 4.55 -13.16
CA ILE A 196 -2.71 3.75 -12.00
C ILE A 196 -3.38 2.39 -12.03
N ASN A 197 -4.72 2.34 -12.19
CA ASN A 197 -5.45 1.08 -12.29
C ASN A 197 -4.90 0.19 -13.40
N GLN A 198 -4.58 0.77 -14.55
CA GLN A 198 -3.93 0.03 -15.64
C GLN A 198 -2.63 -0.62 -15.17
N ALA A 199 -1.75 0.15 -14.55
CA ALA A 199 -0.47 -0.36 -14.06
C ALA A 199 -0.65 -1.41 -12.95
N VAL A 200 -1.58 -1.18 -12.02
CA VAL A 200 -1.90 -2.12 -10.92
C VAL A 200 -2.43 -3.43 -11.48
N LEU A 201 -3.47 -3.37 -12.31
CA LEU A 201 -4.11 -4.58 -12.85
C LEU A 201 -3.15 -5.39 -13.71
N PHE A 202 -2.39 -4.73 -14.56
CA PHE A 202 -1.54 -5.43 -15.52
C PHE A 202 -0.14 -5.68 -14.98
N ASN A 203 0.56 -4.64 -14.52
CA ASN A 203 1.97 -4.79 -14.15
C ASN A 203 2.13 -5.42 -12.76
N VAL A 204 1.24 -5.15 -11.80
CA VAL A 204 1.36 -5.74 -10.46
C VAL A 204 0.64 -7.09 -10.39
N TRP A 205 -0.67 -7.12 -10.70
CA TRP A 205 -1.47 -8.31 -10.49
C TRP A 205 -1.34 -9.36 -11.59
N LEU A 206 -1.47 -8.98 -12.85
CA LEU A 206 -1.56 -9.97 -13.94
C LEU A 206 -0.19 -10.51 -14.37
N GLN A 207 0.84 -9.65 -14.49
CA GLN A 207 2.19 -10.08 -14.89
C GLN A 207 3.07 -10.52 -13.72
N ASN A 208 2.78 -10.02 -12.52
CA ASN A 208 3.50 -10.31 -11.28
C ASN A 208 5.04 -10.23 -11.40
N PRO A 209 5.60 -9.16 -11.99
CA PRO A 209 7.03 -9.07 -12.25
C PRO A 209 7.84 -8.81 -10.98
N LEU A 210 7.27 -8.16 -9.96
CA LEU A 210 7.94 -7.85 -8.69
C LEU A 210 8.43 -9.10 -7.98
N LYS A 211 7.72 -10.23 -8.09
CA LYS A 211 8.20 -11.54 -7.61
C LYS A 211 9.56 -11.93 -8.19
N ARG A 212 9.88 -11.47 -9.39
CA ARG A 212 11.15 -11.73 -10.09
C ARG A 212 12.20 -10.66 -9.83
N GLY A 213 11.93 -9.73 -8.90
CA GLY A 213 12.83 -8.68 -8.48
C GLY A 213 12.87 -7.46 -9.41
N PHE A 214 11.93 -7.29 -10.33
CA PHE A 214 11.91 -6.11 -11.21
C PHE A 214 10.50 -5.77 -11.70
N ILE A 215 10.35 -4.56 -12.23
CA ILE A 215 9.18 -4.13 -13.01
C ILE A 215 9.64 -3.33 -14.23
N GLN A 216 8.92 -3.48 -15.34
CA GLN A 216 9.13 -2.66 -16.54
C GLN A 216 8.03 -1.59 -16.62
N LEU A 217 8.39 -0.32 -16.53
CA LEU A 217 7.49 0.82 -16.68
C LEU A 217 7.95 1.67 -17.87
N LYS A 218 7.23 1.57 -18.99
CA LYS A 218 7.66 2.12 -20.28
C LYS A 218 9.06 1.61 -20.66
N ASP A 219 10.02 2.52 -20.85
CA ASP A 219 11.42 2.27 -21.19
C ASP A 219 12.32 1.97 -19.98
N LYS A 220 11.78 2.11 -18.76
CA LYS A 220 12.55 1.95 -17.53
C LYS A 220 12.36 0.57 -16.90
N LYS A 221 13.45 -0.16 -16.75
CA LYS A 221 13.52 -1.39 -15.94
C LYS A 221 13.97 -0.99 -14.54
N ILE A 222 13.12 -1.22 -13.54
CA ILE A 222 13.39 -0.94 -12.14
C ILE A 222 13.65 -2.26 -11.44
N GLU A 223 14.85 -2.43 -10.89
CA GLU A 223 15.30 -3.67 -10.25
C GLU A 223 15.38 -3.49 -8.73
N LEU A 224 14.68 -4.37 -7.99
CA LEU A 224 14.60 -4.29 -6.52
C LEU A 224 15.95 -4.50 -5.83
N LYS A 225 16.89 -5.21 -6.48
CA LYS A 225 18.26 -5.36 -5.99
C LYS A 225 19.02 -4.04 -5.83
N ASN A 226 18.52 -2.94 -6.40
CA ASN A 226 19.13 -1.63 -6.24
C ASN A 226 18.84 -0.99 -4.87
N ILE A 227 17.98 -1.61 -4.06
CA ILE A 227 17.68 -1.15 -2.70
C ILE A 227 18.73 -1.75 -1.77
N ASP A 228 19.48 -0.91 -1.06
CA ASP A 228 20.59 -1.27 -0.15
C ASP A 228 20.45 -0.69 1.26
N CYS A 229 19.50 0.25 1.48
CA CYS A 229 19.21 0.80 2.79
C CYS A 229 18.56 -0.23 3.74
N SER A 230 18.53 0.04 5.06
CA SER A 230 17.81 -0.80 6.03
C SER A 230 16.36 -1.00 5.60
N LEU A 231 15.87 -2.25 5.61
CA LEU A 231 14.56 -2.62 5.08
C LEU A 231 13.73 -3.35 6.13
N LEU A 232 12.56 -2.80 6.45
CA LEU A 232 11.53 -3.51 7.20
C LEU A 232 10.35 -3.84 6.30
N VAL A 233 10.02 -5.13 6.22
CA VAL A 233 8.85 -5.64 5.51
C VAL A 233 7.85 -6.18 6.53
N GLY A 234 6.62 -5.70 6.50
CA GLY A 234 5.57 -6.16 7.40
C GLY A 234 4.34 -6.67 6.68
N ALA A 235 3.72 -7.71 7.23
CA ALA A 235 2.46 -8.26 6.75
C ALA A 235 1.48 -8.53 7.89
N GLY A 236 0.18 -8.37 7.64
CA GLY A 236 -0.85 -8.66 8.64
C GLY A 236 -1.05 -10.17 8.84
N ARG A 237 -1.14 -10.61 10.11
CA ARG A 237 -1.40 -12.03 10.44
C ARG A 237 -2.69 -12.55 9.85
N SER A 238 -3.70 -11.70 9.69
CA SER A 238 -5.02 -12.03 9.13
C SER A 238 -5.34 -11.23 7.86
N ASP A 239 -4.32 -10.66 7.19
CA ASP A 239 -4.51 -9.94 5.94
C ASP A 239 -4.83 -10.92 4.80
N GLN A 240 -6.06 -10.84 4.28
CA GLN A 240 -6.54 -11.68 3.17
C GLN A 240 -6.31 -11.02 1.81
N LEU A 241 -6.04 -9.70 1.79
CA LEU A 241 -5.77 -8.95 0.56
C LEU A 241 -4.30 -9.07 0.18
N VAL A 242 -3.39 -8.83 1.15
CA VAL A 242 -1.96 -8.99 0.97
C VAL A 242 -1.43 -9.93 2.05
N THR A 243 -1.40 -11.20 1.74
CA THR A 243 -0.92 -12.23 2.68
C THR A 243 0.57 -12.05 3.01
N ALA A 244 1.02 -12.70 4.08
CA ALA A 244 2.44 -12.74 4.42
C ALA A 244 3.30 -13.25 3.24
N ASP A 245 2.85 -14.31 2.57
CA ASP A 245 3.53 -14.90 1.40
C ASP A 245 3.60 -13.94 0.21
N ALA A 246 2.65 -13.00 0.12
CA ALA A 246 2.67 -11.99 -0.93
C ALA A 246 3.66 -10.84 -0.63
N ALA A 247 3.85 -10.47 0.63
CA ALA A 247 4.71 -9.36 1.04
C ALA A 247 6.17 -9.79 1.27
N GLN A 248 6.39 -10.93 1.91
CA GLN A 248 7.70 -11.43 2.34
C GLN A 248 8.79 -11.48 1.26
N PRO A 249 8.50 -11.80 -0.01
CA PRO A 249 9.54 -11.90 -1.04
C PRO A 249 10.41 -10.64 -1.18
N LEU A 250 9.93 -9.45 -0.82
CA LEU A 250 10.73 -8.23 -0.85
C LEU A 250 12.00 -8.35 0.00
N SER A 251 11.93 -9.05 1.13
CA SER A 251 13.06 -9.26 2.04
C SER A 251 14.25 -10.00 1.40
N GLN A 252 14.02 -10.70 0.28
CA GLN A 252 15.03 -11.51 -0.40
C GLN A 252 15.44 -10.95 -1.77
N LEU A 253 14.75 -9.90 -2.24
CA LEU A 253 14.91 -9.35 -3.59
C LEU A 253 15.72 -8.07 -3.63
N THR A 254 16.16 -7.58 -2.46
CA THR A 254 16.98 -6.37 -2.33
C THR A 254 18.44 -6.71 -2.02
N SER A 255 19.33 -5.73 -2.09
CA SER A 255 20.73 -5.85 -1.66
C SER A 255 20.96 -5.34 -0.24
N SER A 256 19.89 -5.01 0.48
CA SER A 256 19.94 -4.55 1.87
C SER A 256 20.61 -5.59 2.76
N GLN A 257 21.56 -5.15 3.60
CA GLN A 257 22.24 -6.02 4.57
C GLN A 257 21.48 -6.12 5.90
N ASP A 258 20.68 -5.11 6.22
CA ASP A 258 19.81 -5.05 7.39
C ASP A 258 18.37 -5.21 6.92
N VAL A 259 17.82 -6.41 7.08
CA VAL A 259 16.48 -6.78 6.62
C VAL A 259 15.70 -7.42 7.75
N THR A 260 14.56 -6.81 8.07
CA THR A 260 13.60 -7.34 9.05
C THR A 260 12.28 -7.68 8.35
N PHE A 261 11.79 -8.92 8.55
CA PHE A 261 10.43 -9.30 8.22
C PHE A 261 9.62 -9.53 9.50
N THR A 262 8.42 -8.95 9.58
CA THR A 262 7.57 -9.08 10.76
C THR A 262 6.11 -9.35 10.42
N LEU A 263 5.47 -10.18 11.25
CA LEU A 263 4.02 -10.43 11.21
C LEU A 263 3.32 -9.53 12.22
N ILE A 264 2.50 -8.64 11.71
CA ILE A 264 1.81 -7.60 12.47
C ILE A 264 0.40 -8.08 12.83
N PRO A 265 -0.11 -7.86 14.05
CA PRO A 265 -1.48 -8.19 14.40
C PRO A 265 -2.50 -7.46 13.53
N GLY A 266 -3.55 -8.19 13.13
CA GLY A 266 -4.66 -7.62 12.35
C GLY A 266 -4.63 -7.93 10.86
N GLY A 267 -5.67 -7.48 10.18
CA GLY A 267 -5.84 -7.53 8.73
C GLY A 267 -5.28 -6.28 8.05
N HIS A 268 -5.60 -6.10 6.76
CA HIS A 268 -5.00 -5.05 5.91
C HIS A 268 -5.09 -3.64 6.49
N LEU A 269 -6.27 -3.19 6.91
CA LEU A 269 -6.46 -1.89 7.58
C LEU A 269 -5.91 -1.90 9.01
N GLY A 270 -6.01 -3.04 9.68
CA GLY A 270 -5.56 -3.21 11.06
C GLY A 270 -4.06 -3.02 11.26
N LEU A 271 -3.24 -3.21 10.22
CA LEU A 271 -1.82 -2.88 10.25
C LEU A 271 -1.57 -1.46 10.76
N MET A 272 -2.41 -0.51 10.32
CA MET A 272 -2.26 0.92 10.64
C MET A 272 -3.13 1.38 11.81
N SER A 273 -4.24 0.69 12.11
CA SER A 273 -5.28 1.26 12.98
C SER A 273 -5.79 0.33 14.09
N SER A 274 -5.38 -0.94 14.15
CA SER A 274 -5.86 -1.85 15.21
C SER A 274 -5.19 -1.57 16.54
N GLN A 275 -5.92 -1.88 17.64
CA GLN A 275 -5.37 -1.78 18.99
C GLN A 275 -4.20 -2.75 19.19
N ALA A 276 -4.31 -3.96 18.67
CA ALA A 276 -3.25 -4.95 18.77
C ALA A 276 -1.97 -4.50 18.04
N SER A 277 -2.09 -3.89 16.86
CA SER A 277 -0.95 -3.31 16.16
C SER A 277 -0.32 -2.16 16.95
N ALA A 278 -1.13 -1.30 17.56
CA ALA A 278 -0.65 -0.19 18.37
C ALA A 278 0.13 -0.67 19.62
N LEU A 279 -0.30 -1.77 20.23
CA LEU A 279 0.35 -2.31 21.43
C LEU A 279 1.59 -3.15 21.12
N GLU A 280 1.54 -3.97 20.06
CA GLU A 280 2.61 -4.94 19.77
C GLU A 280 3.63 -4.42 18.75
N PHE A 281 3.17 -3.77 17.67
CA PHE A 281 4.01 -3.45 16.52
C PHE A 281 4.58 -2.02 16.54
N TRP A 282 3.80 -1.00 16.89
CA TRP A 282 4.30 0.40 16.87
C TRP A 282 5.53 0.61 17.77
N PRO A 283 5.60 0.02 19.00
CA PRO A 283 6.81 0.10 19.80
C PRO A 283 8.03 -0.58 19.17
N GLN A 284 7.82 -1.69 18.45
CA GLN A 284 8.90 -2.36 17.73
C GLN A 284 9.39 -1.51 16.56
N LEU A 285 8.45 -0.95 15.80
CA LEU A 285 8.78 -0.07 14.66
C LEU A 285 9.51 1.20 15.08
N ALA A 286 9.16 1.79 16.23
CA ALA A 286 9.83 2.98 16.75
C ALA A 286 11.27 2.71 17.25
N LYS A 287 11.55 1.48 17.66
CA LYS A 287 12.90 1.06 18.08
C LYS A 287 13.80 0.66 16.92
N TRP A 288 13.18 0.10 15.88
CA TRP A 288 13.88 -0.32 14.67
C TRP A 288 14.34 0.90 13.87
#